data_79a48b1ddeff8a22956dc330302fc3ed
#
_entry.id   79a48b1ddeff8a22956dc330302fc3ed
#
_cell.length_a   1.000
_cell.length_b   1.000
_cell.length_c   1.000
_cell.angle_alpha   90.00
_cell.angle_beta   90.00
_cell.angle_gamma   90.00
#
_symmetry.space_group_name_H-M   'P 1'
#
loop_
_entity.id
_entity.type
_entity.pdbx_description
1 polymer ?
#
loop_
_entity_poly.entity_id
_entity_poly.type
_entity_poly.pdbx_seq_one_letter_code
_entity_poly.pdbx_strand_id
1 'polypeptide(L)'
;MNSLDIGILLIAALFFIRGIFRGFVFELVTIVGLILGYIISMTYLSLVSGYILSVFPSAPESIINIISFFILFVGTNLILRLVANIITRTLKIAMLGWLNRLLGGLLGMFKSILVMSIIVFIIDLIPFSSTLLEQVEVQSSKLYPVLNTLGPRLYSEIQKITAIIIPG
;
A
#
# COMPACT_ATOMS: atom_id res chain seq x y z
N MET A 1 -7.95 25.26 7.33
CA MET A 1 -7.28 23.96 7.50
C MET A 1 -7.79 23.40 8.79
N ASN A 2 -8.39 22.24 8.69
CA ASN A 2 -9.00 21.51 9.79
C ASN A 2 -7.97 20.61 10.47
N SER A 3 -8.24 20.10 11.66
CA SER A 3 -7.40 19.13 12.38
C SER A 3 -7.08 17.89 11.53
N LEU A 4 -8.03 17.42 10.71
CA LEU A 4 -7.82 16.37 9.72
C LEU A 4 -6.76 16.74 8.67
N ASP A 5 -6.86 17.92 8.08
CA ASP A 5 -5.89 18.38 7.07
C ASP A 5 -4.47 18.43 7.65
N ILE A 6 -4.36 18.89 8.91
CA ILE A 6 -3.08 18.94 9.63
C ILE A 6 -2.54 17.51 9.84
N GLY A 7 -3.39 16.58 10.27
CA GLY A 7 -3.03 15.16 10.43
C GLY A 7 -2.54 14.52 9.11
N ILE A 8 -3.26 14.74 8.01
CA ILE A 8 -2.87 14.27 6.68
C ILE A 8 -1.52 14.84 6.26
N LEU A 9 -1.31 16.15 6.45
CA LEU A 9 -0.05 16.80 6.12
C LEU A 9 1.11 16.32 7.00
N LEU A 10 0.89 16.08 8.29
CA LEU A 10 1.89 15.51 9.19
C LEU A 10 2.31 14.10 8.75
N ILE A 11 1.34 13.26 8.41
CA ILE A 11 1.62 11.91 7.87
C ILE A 11 2.41 12.02 6.56
N ALA A 12 1.98 12.90 5.64
CA ALA A 12 2.69 13.12 4.38
C ALA A 12 4.12 13.60 4.61
N ALA A 13 4.33 14.52 5.55
CA ALA A 13 5.66 15.02 5.93
C ALA A 13 6.54 13.91 6.53
N LEU A 14 6.01 13.06 7.39
CA LEU A 14 6.73 11.91 7.95
C LEU A 14 7.15 10.93 6.85
N PHE A 15 6.27 10.64 5.90
CA PHE A 15 6.59 9.78 4.76
C PHE A 15 7.61 10.43 3.82
N PHE A 16 7.54 11.75 3.61
CA PHE A 16 8.54 12.51 2.87
C PHE A 16 9.92 12.40 3.50
N ILE A 17 10.04 12.70 4.80
CA ILE A 17 11.29 12.60 5.56
C ILE A 17 11.84 11.17 5.49
N ARG A 18 10.99 10.17 5.74
CA ARG A 18 11.37 8.76 5.65
C ARG A 18 11.84 8.37 4.24
N GLY A 19 11.20 8.91 3.20
CA GLY A 19 11.56 8.73 1.80
C GLY A 19 12.95 9.29 1.46
N ILE A 20 13.30 10.47 2.00
CA ILE A 20 14.64 11.06 1.87
C ILE A 20 15.73 10.09 2.41
N PHE A 21 15.50 9.49 3.57
CA PHE A 21 16.44 8.55 4.18
C PHE A 21 16.54 7.22 3.42
N ARG A 22 15.43 6.74 2.85
CA ARG A 22 15.37 5.47 2.11
C ARG A 22 15.85 5.60 0.67
N GLY A 23 15.54 6.70 0.04
CA GLY A 23 15.88 7.00 -1.35
C GLY A 23 14.82 6.51 -2.35
N PHE A 24 14.92 7.08 -3.57
CA PHE A 24 13.99 6.87 -4.68
C PHE A 24 13.77 5.40 -5.03
N VAL A 25 14.86 4.65 -5.24
CA VAL A 25 14.78 3.24 -5.65
C VAL A 25 14.01 2.41 -4.62
N PHE A 26 14.29 2.65 -3.34
CA PHE A 26 13.59 1.92 -2.27
C PHE A 26 12.10 2.25 -2.24
N GLU A 27 11.74 3.53 -2.39
CA GLU A 27 10.34 3.96 -2.40
C GLU A 27 9.60 3.46 -3.64
N LEU A 28 10.25 3.51 -4.81
CA LEU A 28 9.70 2.98 -6.06
C LEU A 28 9.42 1.47 -5.94
N VAL A 29 10.40 0.69 -5.47
CA VAL A 29 10.22 -0.76 -5.27
C VAL A 29 9.13 -1.05 -4.23
N THR A 30 8.95 -0.19 -3.21
CA THR A 30 7.87 -0.35 -2.24
C THR A 30 6.50 -0.15 -2.90
N ILE A 31 6.35 0.85 -3.78
CA ILE A 31 5.09 1.09 -4.52
C ILE A 31 4.80 -0.07 -5.48
N VAL A 32 5.79 -0.47 -6.28
CA VAL A 32 5.69 -1.62 -7.17
C VAL A 32 5.39 -2.90 -6.37
N GLY A 33 6.01 -3.04 -5.20
CA GLY A 33 5.79 -4.17 -4.30
C GLY A 33 4.36 -4.29 -3.78
N LEU A 34 3.67 -3.18 -3.55
CA LEU A 34 2.25 -3.20 -3.18
C LEU A 34 1.39 -3.80 -4.31
N ILE A 35 1.65 -3.39 -5.56
CA ILE A 35 0.91 -3.86 -6.74
C ILE A 35 1.25 -5.33 -7.02
N LEU A 36 2.53 -5.66 -7.14
CA LEU A 36 2.96 -7.04 -7.41
C LEU A 36 2.61 -7.98 -6.27
N GLY A 37 2.73 -7.52 -5.01
CA GLY A 37 2.32 -8.29 -3.84
C GLY A 37 0.85 -8.65 -3.90
N TYR A 38 -0.03 -7.72 -4.27
CA TYR A 38 -1.45 -7.99 -4.45
C TYR A 38 -1.69 -8.99 -5.58
N ILE A 39 -1.11 -8.78 -6.76
CA ILE A 39 -1.27 -9.65 -7.93
C ILE A 39 -0.80 -11.08 -7.61
N ILE A 40 0.40 -11.23 -7.06
CA ILE A 40 0.96 -12.54 -6.69
C ILE A 40 0.10 -13.22 -5.62
N SER A 41 -0.38 -12.46 -4.63
CA SER A 41 -1.24 -13.01 -3.59
C SER A 41 -2.54 -13.54 -4.16
N MET A 42 -3.18 -12.81 -5.07
CA MET A 42 -4.43 -13.28 -5.71
C MET A 42 -4.20 -14.46 -6.63
N THR A 43 -3.11 -14.46 -7.41
CA THR A 43 -2.79 -15.56 -8.34
C THR A 43 -2.53 -16.88 -7.63
N TYR A 44 -1.80 -16.85 -6.52
CA TYR A 44 -1.39 -18.05 -5.80
C TYR A 44 -2.21 -18.35 -4.55
N LEU A 45 -3.30 -17.58 -4.31
CA LEU A 45 -4.15 -17.72 -3.13
C LEU A 45 -4.65 -19.15 -2.95
N SER A 46 -5.28 -19.69 -3.98
CA SER A 46 -5.90 -21.04 -3.93
C SER A 46 -4.87 -22.15 -3.70
N LEU A 47 -3.66 -21.99 -4.25
CA LEU A 47 -2.59 -22.97 -4.07
C LEU A 47 -2.12 -22.98 -2.61
N VAL A 48 -1.86 -21.79 -2.02
CA VAL A 48 -1.36 -21.71 -0.64
C VAL A 48 -2.48 -22.05 0.36
N SER A 49 -3.71 -21.56 0.14
CA SER A 49 -4.84 -21.87 1.02
C SER A 49 -5.18 -23.37 0.99
N GLY A 50 -5.14 -24.01 -0.19
CA GLY A 50 -5.35 -25.44 -0.32
C GLY A 50 -4.30 -26.26 0.42
N TYR A 51 -3.03 -25.85 0.37
CA TYR A 51 -1.98 -26.49 1.17
C TYR A 51 -2.21 -26.34 2.68
N ILE A 52 -2.56 -25.14 3.15
CA ILE A 52 -2.82 -24.90 4.58
C ILE A 52 -4.06 -25.70 5.03
N LEU A 53 -5.14 -25.74 4.23
CA LEU A 53 -6.34 -26.53 4.52
C LEU A 53 -6.06 -28.04 4.59
N SER A 54 -5.12 -28.57 3.82
CA SER A 54 -4.72 -29.97 3.89
C SER A 54 -4.06 -30.33 5.24
N VAL A 55 -3.40 -29.34 5.87
CA VAL A 55 -2.77 -29.50 7.21
C VAL A 55 -3.77 -29.21 8.34
N PHE A 56 -4.71 -28.27 8.12
CA PHE A 56 -5.70 -27.83 9.10
C PHE A 56 -7.13 -27.93 8.54
N PRO A 57 -7.68 -29.16 8.33
CA PRO A 57 -8.98 -29.34 7.68
C PRO A 57 -10.17 -28.76 8.43
N SER A 58 -10.04 -28.53 9.75
CA SER A 58 -11.11 -28.01 10.61
C SER A 58 -11.14 -26.47 10.66
N ALA A 59 -10.19 -25.79 10.03
CA ALA A 59 -10.13 -24.33 10.08
C ALA A 59 -11.13 -23.71 9.08
N PRO A 60 -11.79 -22.58 9.43
CA PRO A 60 -12.66 -21.87 8.51
C PRO A 60 -11.89 -21.39 7.26
N GLU A 61 -12.39 -21.73 6.09
CA GLU A 61 -11.75 -21.42 4.81
C GLU A 61 -11.48 -19.91 4.64
N SER A 62 -12.40 -19.05 5.09
CA SER A 62 -12.24 -17.59 5.04
C SER A 62 -11.00 -17.11 5.81
N ILE A 63 -10.72 -17.71 6.98
CA ILE A 63 -9.55 -17.35 7.78
C ILE A 63 -8.28 -17.80 7.07
N ILE A 64 -8.29 -19.04 6.52
CA ILE A 64 -7.14 -19.57 5.77
C ILE A 64 -6.84 -18.73 4.54
N ASN A 65 -7.85 -18.28 3.81
CA ASN A 65 -7.68 -17.41 2.66
C ASN A 65 -7.04 -16.06 3.05
N ILE A 66 -7.48 -15.45 4.15
CA ILE A 66 -6.89 -14.22 4.67
C ILE A 66 -5.41 -14.43 5.05
N ILE A 67 -5.10 -15.50 5.80
CA ILE A 67 -3.73 -15.81 6.20
C ILE A 67 -2.85 -16.07 4.98
N SER A 68 -3.32 -16.86 4.01
CA SER A 68 -2.62 -17.18 2.78
C SER A 68 -2.30 -15.92 1.97
N PHE A 69 -3.28 -15.02 1.85
CA PHE A 69 -3.08 -13.73 1.22
C PHE A 69 -1.96 -12.92 1.89
N PHE A 70 -2.00 -12.80 3.22
CA PHE A 70 -0.98 -12.04 3.96
C PHE A 70 0.41 -12.69 3.88
N ILE A 71 0.52 -14.01 3.92
CA ILE A 71 1.79 -14.73 3.76
C ILE A 71 2.42 -14.39 2.40
N LEU A 72 1.64 -14.52 1.33
CA LEU A 72 2.09 -14.22 -0.03
C LEU A 72 2.43 -12.73 -0.19
N PHE A 73 1.58 -11.83 0.30
CA PHE A 73 1.75 -10.40 0.20
C PHE A 73 3.00 -9.91 0.93
N VAL A 74 3.17 -10.32 2.19
CA VAL A 74 4.32 -9.93 3.00
C VAL A 74 5.59 -10.57 2.45
N GLY A 75 5.55 -11.85 2.09
CA GLY A 75 6.69 -12.58 1.51
C GLY A 75 7.20 -11.90 0.24
N THR A 76 6.31 -11.59 -0.70
CA THR A 76 6.66 -10.86 -1.94
C THR A 76 7.29 -9.50 -1.62
N ASN A 77 6.69 -8.72 -0.72
CA ASN A 77 7.22 -7.42 -0.34
C ASN A 77 8.60 -7.51 0.36
N LEU A 78 8.85 -8.54 1.16
CA LEU A 78 10.15 -8.75 1.79
C LEU A 78 11.24 -9.03 0.74
N ILE A 79 10.97 -9.91 -0.22
CA ILE A 79 11.91 -10.23 -1.31
C ILE A 79 12.22 -8.96 -2.11
N LEU A 80 11.21 -8.19 -2.52
CA LEU A 80 11.39 -6.97 -3.28
C LEU A 80 12.19 -5.91 -2.50
N ARG A 81 12.00 -5.80 -1.18
CA ARG A 81 12.80 -4.91 -0.33
C ARG A 81 14.27 -5.32 -0.25
N LEU A 82 14.56 -6.61 -0.22
CA LEU A 82 15.95 -7.10 -0.27
C LEU A 82 16.63 -6.67 -1.57
N VAL A 83 15.96 -6.88 -2.71
CA VAL A 83 16.44 -6.43 -4.03
C VAL A 83 16.66 -4.92 -4.06
N ALA A 84 15.69 -4.13 -3.56
CA ALA A 84 15.80 -2.68 -3.48
C ALA A 84 17.01 -2.22 -2.67
N ASN A 85 17.30 -2.88 -1.56
CA ASN A 85 18.44 -2.54 -0.71
C ASN A 85 19.78 -2.76 -1.44
N ILE A 86 19.89 -3.84 -2.21
CA ILE A 86 21.10 -4.14 -3.01
C ILE A 86 21.28 -3.03 -4.06
N ILE A 87 20.25 -2.72 -4.84
CA ILE A 87 20.30 -1.68 -5.87
C ILE A 87 20.62 -0.31 -5.26
N THR A 88 19.98 0.06 -4.15
CA THR A 88 20.21 1.34 -3.49
C THR A 88 21.65 1.50 -2.99
N ARG A 89 22.28 0.42 -2.50
CA ARG A 89 23.69 0.44 -2.10
C ARG A 89 24.61 0.74 -3.28
N THR A 90 24.34 0.12 -4.41
CA THR A 90 25.12 0.33 -5.65
C THR A 90 25.00 1.76 -6.16
N LEU A 91 23.80 2.34 -6.14
CA LEU A 91 23.55 3.73 -6.59
C LEU A 91 24.19 4.79 -5.69
N LYS A 92 24.33 4.53 -4.39
CA LYS A 92 25.06 5.46 -3.49
C LYS A 92 26.51 5.67 -3.88
N ILE A 93 27.13 4.67 -4.49
CA ILE A 93 28.52 4.72 -4.95
C ILE A 93 28.65 5.59 -6.20
N ALA A 94 27.60 5.72 -7.00
CA ALA A 94 27.57 6.45 -8.29
C ALA A 94 27.31 7.97 -8.17
N MET A 95 27.60 8.62 -7.04
CA MET A 95 27.48 10.09 -6.80
C MET A 95 26.08 10.69 -6.96
N LEU A 96 25.04 9.94 -7.25
CA LEU A 96 23.65 10.41 -7.41
C LEU A 96 22.86 10.40 -6.08
N GLY A 97 23.55 10.36 -4.94
CA GLY A 97 22.94 10.16 -3.63
C GLY A 97 21.96 11.25 -3.22
N TRP A 98 22.21 12.53 -3.56
CA TRP A 98 21.31 13.63 -3.22
C TRP A 98 20.01 13.58 -4.02
N LEU A 99 20.10 13.33 -5.33
CA LEU A 99 18.94 13.20 -6.22
C LEU A 99 18.07 11.99 -5.83
N ASN A 100 18.71 10.86 -5.56
CA ASN A 100 18.01 9.66 -5.06
C ASN A 100 17.27 9.94 -3.74
N ARG A 101 17.81 10.77 -2.86
CA ARG A 101 17.16 11.16 -1.60
C ARG A 101 15.97 12.10 -1.85
N LEU A 102 16.15 13.15 -2.66
CA LEU A 102 15.10 14.12 -2.95
C LEU A 102 13.90 13.44 -3.62
N LEU A 103 14.15 12.66 -4.67
CA LEU A 103 13.12 11.89 -5.36
C LEU A 103 12.49 10.84 -4.44
N GLY A 104 13.26 10.24 -3.53
CA GLY A 104 12.76 9.35 -2.49
C GLY A 104 11.76 10.03 -1.57
N GLY A 105 12.04 11.27 -1.17
CA GLY A 105 11.11 12.10 -0.39
C GLY A 105 9.79 12.34 -1.13
N LEU A 106 9.86 12.76 -2.39
CA LEU A 106 8.68 13.01 -3.23
C LEU A 106 7.84 11.73 -3.42
N LEU A 107 8.48 10.59 -3.72
CA LEU A 107 7.77 9.31 -3.82
C LEU A 107 7.21 8.85 -2.47
N GLY A 108 7.92 9.10 -1.37
CA GLY A 108 7.41 8.83 -0.02
C GLY A 108 6.12 9.59 0.26
N MET A 109 6.08 10.90 -0.06
CA MET A 109 4.89 11.72 0.07
C MET A 109 3.75 11.21 -0.83
N PHE A 110 4.04 10.93 -2.10
CA PHE A 110 3.05 10.35 -3.02
C PHE A 110 2.47 9.04 -2.49
N LYS A 111 3.33 8.13 -2.03
CA LYS A 111 2.91 6.87 -1.42
C LYS A 111 2.01 7.07 -0.21
N SER A 112 2.27 8.09 0.63
CA SER A 112 1.40 8.37 1.79
C SER A 112 -0.03 8.72 1.36
N ILE A 113 -0.18 9.47 0.28
CA ILE A 113 -1.50 9.81 -0.29
C ILE A 113 -2.21 8.51 -0.73
N LEU A 114 -1.51 7.62 -1.44
CA LEU A 114 -2.07 6.33 -1.86
C LEU A 114 -2.51 5.47 -0.66
N VAL A 115 -1.66 5.34 0.34
CA VAL A 115 -1.95 4.55 1.55
C VAL A 115 -3.13 5.15 2.32
N MET A 116 -3.15 6.46 2.52
CA MET A 116 -4.26 7.13 3.20
C MET A 116 -5.56 7.01 2.41
N SER A 117 -5.52 7.10 1.07
CA SER A 117 -6.71 6.89 0.23
C SER A 117 -7.27 5.48 0.36
N ILE A 118 -6.42 4.47 0.44
CA ILE A 118 -6.84 3.08 0.67
C ILE A 118 -7.45 2.93 2.07
N ILE A 119 -6.85 3.54 3.09
CA ILE A 119 -7.37 3.50 4.47
C ILE A 119 -8.75 4.15 4.53
N VAL A 120 -8.92 5.34 3.95
CA VAL A 120 -10.22 6.03 3.87
C VAL A 120 -11.24 5.15 3.15
N PHE A 121 -10.88 4.57 2.00
CA PHE A 121 -11.76 3.67 1.26
C PHE A 121 -12.19 2.45 2.08
N ILE A 122 -11.28 1.83 2.83
CA ILE A 122 -11.60 0.70 3.71
C ILE A 122 -12.53 1.13 4.84
N ILE A 123 -12.31 2.31 5.43
CA ILE A 123 -13.18 2.86 6.48
C ILE A 123 -14.58 3.07 5.91
N ASP A 124 -14.71 3.63 4.72
CA ASP A 124 -16.03 3.88 4.08
C ASP A 124 -16.80 2.58 3.78
N LEU A 125 -16.14 1.43 3.65
CA LEU A 125 -16.79 0.13 3.49
C LEU A 125 -17.41 -0.41 4.80
N ILE A 126 -17.06 0.16 5.95
CA ILE A 126 -17.57 -0.27 7.25
C ILE A 126 -18.93 0.39 7.49
N PRO A 127 -20.03 -0.36 7.73
CA PRO A 127 -21.38 0.21 7.89
C PRO A 127 -21.53 1.22 9.04
N PHE A 128 -20.59 1.27 9.97
CA PHE A 128 -20.56 2.17 11.13
C PHE A 128 -19.72 3.44 10.91
N SER A 129 -19.17 3.63 9.72
CA SER A 129 -18.23 4.71 9.42
C SER A 129 -18.86 6.10 9.44
N SER A 130 -20.14 6.22 9.08
CA SER A 130 -20.84 7.52 9.05
C SER A 130 -20.82 8.24 10.41
N THR A 131 -21.06 7.52 11.49
CA THR A 131 -21.06 8.08 12.85
C THR A 131 -19.66 8.51 13.33
N LEU A 132 -18.63 7.77 12.91
CA LEU A 132 -17.23 8.10 13.24
C LEU A 132 -16.73 9.27 12.40
N LEU A 133 -17.12 9.34 11.14
CA LEU A 133 -16.69 10.38 10.21
C LEU A 133 -17.37 11.73 10.50
N GLU A 134 -18.62 11.73 11.00
CA GLU A 134 -19.31 12.95 11.46
C GLU A 134 -18.61 13.60 12.66
N GLN A 135 -18.02 12.81 13.56
CA GLN A 135 -17.28 13.32 14.71
C GLN A 135 -15.90 13.92 14.33
N VAL A 136 -15.35 13.59 13.17
CA VAL A 136 -14.00 13.95 12.74
C VAL A 136 -13.99 15.12 11.74
N GLU A 137 -14.96 16.01 11.78
CA GLU A 137 -15.02 17.23 10.93
C GLU A 137 -14.66 17.01 9.44
N VAL A 138 -15.04 15.84 8.89
CA VAL A 138 -14.71 15.43 7.51
C VAL A 138 -15.23 16.45 6.49
N GLN A 139 -16.40 17.07 6.76
CA GLN A 139 -17.07 17.99 5.86
C GLN A 139 -16.31 19.31 5.65
N SER A 140 -15.47 19.72 6.60
CA SER A 140 -14.65 20.93 6.51
C SER A 140 -13.20 20.69 6.04
N SER A 141 -12.82 19.45 5.78
CA SER A 141 -11.51 19.10 5.26
C SER A 141 -11.40 19.35 3.75
N LYS A 142 -10.28 19.93 3.33
CA LYS A 142 -9.95 20.15 1.90
C LYS A 142 -9.24 18.95 1.28
N LEU A 143 -8.52 18.17 2.08
CA LEU A 143 -7.72 17.05 1.60
C LEU A 143 -8.50 15.72 1.62
N TYR A 144 -9.47 15.56 2.52
CA TYR A 144 -10.27 14.35 2.59
C TYR A 144 -11.01 13.99 1.28
N PRO A 145 -11.67 14.93 0.56
CA PRO A 145 -12.34 14.60 -0.70
C PRO A 145 -11.40 14.04 -1.76
N VAL A 146 -10.12 14.52 -1.76
CA VAL A 146 -9.09 14.01 -2.67
C VAL A 146 -8.77 12.56 -2.34
N LEU A 147 -8.57 12.24 -1.06
CA LEU A 147 -8.29 10.88 -0.61
C LEU A 147 -9.45 9.94 -0.89
N ASN A 148 -10.67 10.37 -0.61
CA ASN A 148 -11.88 9.58 -0.82
C ASN A 148 -12.14 9.27 -2.31
N THR A 149 -11.78 10.18 -3.20
CA THR A 149 -11.91 9.96 -4.66
C THR A 149 -10.85 9.02 -5.21
N LEU A 150 -9.63 9.07 -4.67
CA LEU A 150 -8.50 8.27 -5.15
C LEU A 150 -8.62 6.79 -4.77
N GLY A 151 -9.12 6.46 -3.58
CA GLY A 151 -9.24 5.07 -3.10
C GLY A 151 -10.03 4.17 -4.06
N PRO A 152 -11.29 4.48 -4.39
CA PRO A 152 -12.09 3.70 -5.34
C PRO A 152 -11.48 3.61 -6.74
N ARG A 153 -10.86 4.70 -7.23
CA ARG A 153 -10.17 4.71 -8.53
C ARG A 153 -8.98 3.76 -8.55
N LEU A 154 -8.16 3.79 -7.52
CA LEU A 154 -7.02 2.86 -7.39
C LEU A 154 -7.50 1.41 -7.38
N TYR A 155 -8.54 1.12 -6.60
CA TYR A 155 -9.13 -0.21 -6.54
C TYR A 155 -9.62 -0.69 -7.91
N SER A 156 -10.35 0.15 -8.66
CA SER A 156 -10.84 -0.19 -9.99
C SER A 156 -9.70 -0.41 -11.00
N GLU A 157 -8.64 0.40 -10.98
CA GLU A 157 -7.48 0.22 -11.86
C GLU A 157 -6.69 -1.05 -11.53
N ILE A 158 -6.51 -1.35 -10.25
CA ILE A 158 -5.85 -2.59 -9.83
C ILE A 158 -6.67 -3.81 -10.30
N GLN A 159 -8.00 -3.77 -10.18
CA GLN A 159 -8.84 -4.86 -10.68
C GLN A 159 -8.73 -5.06 -12.19
N LYS A 160 -8.69 -3.99 -12.98
CA LYS A 160 -8.48 -4.09 -14.44
C LYS A 160 -7.14 -4.76 -14.76
N ILE A 161 -6.07 -4.34 -14.08
CA ILE A 161 -4.73 -4.93 -14.26
C ILE A 161 -4.76 -6.42 -13.88
N THR A 162 -5.41 -6.76 -12.78
CA THR A 162 -5.54 -8.16 -12.33
C THR A 162 -6.31 -9.00 -13.34
N ALA A 163 -7.41 -8.50 -13.90
CA ALA A 163 -8.20 -9.20 -14.91
C ALA A 163 -7.44 -9.44 -16.23
N ILE A 164 -6.48 -8.57 -16.57
CA ILE A 164 -5.62 -8.75 -17.75
C ILE A 164 -4.55 -9.83 -17.49
N ILE A 165 -4.03 -9.90 -16.28
CA ILE A 165 -2.91 -10.80 -15.93
C ILE A 165 -3.42 -12.19 -15.54
N ILE A 166 -4.61 -12.27 -14.96
CA ILE A 166 -5.25 -13.51 -14.50
C ILE A 166 -6.60 -13.62 -15.22
N PRO A 167 -6.61 -14.04 -16.51
CA PRO A 167 -7.85 -14.40 -17.16
C PRO A 167 -8.44 -15.62 -16.43
N GLY A 168 -9.63 -15.45 -15.85
CA GLY A 168 -10.37 -16.49 -15.14
C GLY A 168 -10.77 -17.66 -16.04
#